data_d0cb4fa63b76bac09aaf272a76ca0391
#
_entry.id   d0cb4fa63b76bac09aaf272a76ca0391
#
_cell.length_a   1.000
_cell.length_b   1.000
_cell.length_c   1.000
_cell.angle_alpha   90.00
_cell.angle_beta   90.00
_cell.angle_gamma   90.00
#
_symmetry.space_group_name_H-M   'P 1'
#
loop_
_entity.id
_entity.type
_entity.pdbx_description
1 polymer ?
#
loop_
_entity_poly.entity_id
_entity_poly.type
_entity_poly.pdbx_seq_one_letter_code
_entity_poly.pdbx_strand_id
1 'polypeptide(L)'
;FQDFAACIPEGFKAMVSPMLILSLAWTLSGMTGLLGAKYYVANLLSGSAAALQYMLPVIIFLVAVFLAFATGTSWGTFSILIPIVCHAFPEGEMLVISIAACLSGAVCGDHCSPISDTTIMASAGAHCSHVNHVSTQLPYAITAASCAAVCYVITGIAQAFLGANGSLFTSLILLAVAIAVELVVLSVIRVRTNKKAAK
;
A
#
# COMPACT_ATOMS: atom_id res chain seq x y z
N PHE A 1 -1.58 -33.10 -21.61
CA PHE A 1 -1.48 -33.52 -20.20
C PHE A 1 -0.08 -33.33 -19.65
N GLN A 2 0.98 -33.65 -20.42
CA GLN A 2 2.38 -33.48 -20.03
C GLN A 2 2.72 -32.03 -19.74
N ASP A 3 2.30 -31.10 -20.57
CA ASP A 3 2.52 -29.65 -20.37
C ASP A 3 1.84 -29.14 -19.10
N PHE A 4 0.62 -29.60 -18.82
CA PHE A 4 -0.09 -29.27 -17.60
C PHE A 4 0.62 -29.81 -16.36
N ALA A 5 1.10 -31.06 -16.41
CA ALA A 5 1.85 -31.66 -15.32
C ALA A 5 3.19 -30.95 -15.06
N ALA A 6 3.83 -30.39 -16.11
CA ALA A 6 5.07 -29.61 -15.99
C ALA A 6 4.87 -28.25 -15.31
N CYS A 7 3.65 -27.67 -15.36
CA CYS A 7 3.36 -26.40 -14.67
C CYS A 7 3.41 -26.53 -13.13
N ILE A 8 3.13 -27.71 -12.58
CA ILE A 8 3.11 -27.93 -11.13
C ILE A 8 4.48 -27.68 -10.50
N PRO A 9 5.58 -28.37 -10.94
CA PRO A 9 6.90 -28.11 -10.38
C PRO A 9 7.41 -26.68 -10.65
N GLU A 10 7.04 -26.07 -11.77
CA GLU A 10 7.39 -24.67 -12.03
C GLU A 10 6.67 -23.71 -11.08
N GLY A 11 5.40 -23.97 -10.75
CA GLY A 11 4.65 -23.24 -9.74
C GLY A 11 5.32 -23.35 -8.35
N PHE A 12 5.74 -24.53 -7.94
CA PHE A 12 6.49 -24.71 -6.68
C PHE A 12 7.81 -23.94 -6.68
N LYS A 13 8.58 -23.98 -7.77
CA LYS A 13 9.81 -23.19 -7.88
C LYS A 13 9.57 -21.69 -7.75
N ALA A 14 8.50 -21.17 -8.37
CA ALA A 14 8.12 -19.77 -8.27
C ALA A 14 7.78 -19.35 -6.83
N MET A 15 7.25 -20.26 -6.01
CA MET A 15 6.89 -19.98 -4.62
C MET A 15 8.07 -20.01 -3.64
N VAL A 16 9.24 -20.53 -4.02
CA VAL A 16 10.42 -20.60 -3.13
C VAL A 16 10.84 -19.21 -2.66
N SER A 17 10.94 -18.24 -3.57
CA SER A 17 11.34 -16.87 -3.22
C SER A 17 10.36 -16.19 -2.27
N PRO A 18 9.03 -16.15 -2.52
CA PRO A 18 8.06 -15.63 -1.56
C PRO A 18 8.12 -16.31 -0.18
N MET A 19 8.26 -17.63 -0.14
CA MET A 19 8.34 -18.37 1.14
C MET A 19 9.59 -18.02 1.94
N LEU A 20 10.74 -17.86 1.29
CA LEU A 20 11.97 -17.42 1.94
C LEU A 20 11.83 -16.00 2.50
N ILE A 21 11.27 -15.08 1.72
CA ILE A 21 11.02 -13.68 2.15
C ILE A 21 10.11 -13.67 3.38
N LEU A 22 8.99 -14.40 3.34
CA LEU A 22 8.06 -14.49 4.46
C LEU A 22 8.71 -15.09 5.72
N SER A 23 9.48 -16.17 5.56
CA SER A 23 10.16 -16.81 6.69
C SER A 23 11.18 -15.88 7.35
N LEU A 24 11.98 -15.17 6.56
CA LEU A 24 12.93 -14.18 7.06
C LEU A 24 12.23 -12.97 7.71
N ALA A 25 11.13 -12.52 7.13
CA ALA A 25 10.34 -11.41 7.66
C ALA A 25 9.69 -11.78 9.01
N TRP A 26 9.15 -12.99 9.16
CA TRP A 26 8.64 -13.49 10.44
C TRP A 26 9.73 -13.61 11.49
N THR A 27 10.92 -14.08 11.10
CA THR A 27 12.08 -14.11 11.99
C THR A 27 12.47 -12.71 12.45
N LEU A 28 12.53 -11.75 11.53
CA LEU A 28 12.81 -10.34 11.84
C LEU A 28 11.74 -9.75 12.76
N SER A 29 10.46 -10.01 12.49
CA SER A 29 9.36 -9.59 13.34
C SER A 29 9.48 -10.16 14.76
N GLY A 30 9.81 -11.45 14.89
CA GLY A 30 10.06 -12.08 16.19
C GLY A 30 11.23 -11.44 16.94
N MET A 31 12.34 -11.18 16.24
CA MET A 31 13.52 -10.53 16.84
C MET A 31 13.24 -9.09 17.27
N THR A 32 12.53 -8.30 16.46
CA THR A 32 12.14 -6.93 16.82
C THR A 32 11.19 -6.91 18.01
N GLY A 33 10.31 -7.90 18.12
CA GLY A 33 9.45 -8.11 19.30
C GLY A 33 10.26 -8.37 20.56
N LEU A 34 11.28 -9.25 20.50
CA LEU A 34 12.18 -9.54 21.62
C LEU A 34 13.05 -8.33 22.02
N LEU A 35 13.42 -7.48 21.08
CA LEU A 35 14.13 -6.22 21.34
C LEU A 35 13.24 -5.13 21.95
N GLY A 36 11.96 -5.42 22.16
CA GLY A 36 11.03 -4.48 22.78
C GLY A 36 10.58 -3.35 21.86
N ALA A 37 10.62 -3.56 20.55
CA ALA A 37 10.22 -2.55 19.54
C ALA A 37 8.84 -1.96 19.83
N LYS A 38 7.89 -2.78 20.32
CA LYS A 38 6.54 -2.33 20.71
C LYS A 38 6.58 -1.23 21.78
N TYR A 39 7.44 -1.36 22.77
CA TYR A 39 7.56 -0.37 23.86
C TYR A 39 8.20 0.92 23.37
N TYR A 40 9.20 0.79 22.49
CA TYR A 40 9.84 1.95 21.85
C TYR A 40 8.84 2.74 20.98
N VAL A 41 8.11 2.06 20.12
CA VAL A 41 7.10 2.68 19.26
C VAL A 41 5.97 3.29 20.10
N ALA A 42 5.47 2.58 21.12
CA ALA A 42 4.44 3.09 22.01
C ALA A 42 4.91 4.35 22.76
N ASN A 43 6.15 4.38 23.26
CA ASN A 43 6.72 5.57 23.93
C ASN A 43 6.92 6.75 22.96
N LEU A 44 7.35 6.45 21.72
CA LEU A 44 7.50 7.47 20.68
C LEU A 44 6.14 8.12 20.35
N LEU A 45 5.10 7.29 20.24
CA LEU A 45 3.74 7.77 19.94
C LEU A 45 3.10 8.48 21.13
N SER A 46 3.28 8.01 22.36
CA SER A 46 2.75 8.67 23.55
C SER A 46 3.43 10.02 23.84
N GLY A 47 4.68 10.19 23.43
CA GLY A 47 5.41 11.44 23.50
C GLY A 47 5.15 12.39 22.32
N SER A 48 4.50 11.92 21.25
CA SER A 48 4.19 12.72 20.08
C SER A 48 2.85 13.45 20.23
N ALA A 49 2.73 14.62 19.59
CA ALA A 49 1.46 15.34 19.55
C ALA A 49 0.36 14.44 18.94
N ALA A 50 -0.85 14.49 19.50
CA ALA A 50 -1.99 13.69 19.02
C ALA A 50 -2.23 13.83 17.50
N ALA A 51 -1.92 15.00 16.92
CA ALA A 51 -1.97 15.24 15.49
C ALA A 51 -1.09 14.27 14.68
N LEU A 52 0.07 13.84 15.20
CA LEU A 52 0.96 12.92 14.51
C LEU A 52 0.35 11.50 14.46
N GLN A 53 -0.36 11.07 15.49
CA GLN A 53 -1.01 9.77 15.52
C GLN A 53 -2.08 9.64 14.44
N TYR A 54 -2.85 10.71 14.21
CA TYR A 54 -3.88 10.74 13.16
C TYR A 54 -3.29 10.84 11.74
N MET A 55 -2.06 11.33 11.60
CA MET A 55 -1.33 11.36 10.32
C MET A 55 -0.54 10.08 10.03
N LEU A 56 -0.43 9.16 11.00
CA LEU A 56 0.32 7.91 10.82
C LEU A 56 -0.16 7.08 9.61
N PRO A 57 -1.46 6.93 9.33
CA PRO A 57 -1.89 6.15 8.17
C PRO A 57 -1.33 6.66 6.83
N VAL A 58 -1.29 7.97 6.61
CA VAL A 58 -0.71 8.50 5.37
C VAL A 58 0.81 8.30 5.34
N ILE A 59 1.48 8.41 6.46
CA ILE A 59 2.93 8.16 6.56
C ILE A 59 3.21 6.68 6.26
N ILE A 60 2.46 5.76 6.85
CA ILE A 60 2.56 4.32 6.60
C ILE A 60 2.31 4.01 5.12
N PHE A 61 1.28 4.61 4.53
CA PHE A 61 0.98 4.47 3.11
C PHE A 61 2.18 4.87 2.24
N LEU A 62 2.75 6.07 2.45
CA LEU A 62 3.88 6.57 1.66
C LEU A 62 5.14 5.71 1.85
N VAL A 63 5.43 5.29 3.08
CA VAL A 63 6.55 4.39 3.38
C VAL A 63 6.33 3.04 2.69
N ALA A 64 5.12 2.50 2.72
CA ALA A 64 4.79 1.24 2.07
C ALA A 64 4.92 1.34 0.54
N VAL A 65 4.46 2.43 -0.08
CA VAL A 65 4.65 2.69 -1.53
C VAL A 65 6.13 2.70 -1.88
N PHE A 66 6.93 3.47 -1.14
CA PHE A 66 8.36 3.60 -1.41
C PHE A 66 9.10 2.27 -1.21
N LEU A 67 8.83 1.58 -0.11
CA LEU A 67 9.50 0.31 0.22
C LEU A 67 9.16 -0.77 -0.80
N ALA A 68 7.88 -0.91 -1.15
CA ALA A 68 7.43 -1.90 -2.14
C ALA A 68 7.95 -1.58 -3.55
N PHE A 69 7.98 -0.30 -3.92
CA PHE A 69 8.60 0.14 -5.18
C PHE A 69 10.08 -0.22 -5.25
N ALA A 70 10.82 0.04 -4.17
CA ALA A 70 12.27 -0.21 -4.09
C ALA A 70 12.62 -1.69 -4.03
N THR A 71 11.76 -2.52 -3.44
CA THR A 71 12.00 -3.97 -3.28
C THR A 71 11.34 -4.81 -4.37
N GLY A 72 10.35 -4.28 -5.07
CA GLY A 72 9.57 -4.99 -6.09
C GLY A 72 8.68 -6.09 -5.50
N THR A 73 8.29 -5.96 -4.22
CA THR A 73 7.43 -6.95 -3.57
C THR A 73 6.50 -6.35 -2.52
N SER A 74 5.19 -6.56 -2.69
CA SER A 74 4.19 -6.21 -1.70
C SER A 74 4.26 -7.13 -0.48
N TRP A 75 4.49 -8.43 -0.67
CA TRP A 75 4.56 -9.42 0.40
C TRP A 75 5.69 -9.14 1.40
N GLY A 76 6.89 -8.81 0.90
CA GLY A 76 8.01 -8.41 1.76
C GLY A 76 7.70 -7.16 2.56
N THR A 77 7.06 -6.18 1.93
CA THR A 77 6.64 -4.93 2.57
C THR A 77 5.58 -5.17 3.66
N PHE A 78 4.56 -6.00 3.40
CA PHE A 78 3.57 -6.40 4.41
C PHE A 78 4.21 -7.03 5.63
N SER A 79 5.12 -7.95 5.38
CA SER A 79 5.77 -8.72 6.45
C SER A 79 6.59 -7.85 7.40
N ILE A 80 7.12 -6.74 6.92
CA ILE A 80 7.88 -5.79 7.72
C ILE A 80 6.95 -4.78 8.42
N LEU A 81 6.02 -4.19 7.68
CA LEU A 81 5.24 -3.05 8.17
C LEU A 81 4.05 -3.45 9.03
N ILE A 82 3.34 -4.55 8.73
CA ILE A 82 2.16 -4.95 9.51
C ILE A 82 2.47 -5.17 10.99
N PRO A 83 3.54 -5.90 11.38
CA PRO A 83 3.91 -6.02 12.79
C PRO A 83 4.18 -4.67 13.46
N ILE A 84 4.80 -3.73 12.75
CA ILE A 84 5.06 -2.38 13.27
C ILE A 84 3.75 -1.63 13.49
N VAL A 85 2.82 -1.71 12.54
CA VAL A 85 1.48 -1.11 12.64
C VAL A 85 0.70 -1.68 13.81
N CYS A 86 0.68 -3.01 13.97
CA CYS A 86 0.01 -3.67 15.09
C CYS A 86 0.61 -3.31 16.46
N HIS A 87 1.91 -2.97 16.51
CA HIS A 87 2.53 -2.49 17.73
C HIS A 87 2.21 -1.01 18.01
N ALA A 88 2.07 -0.20 16.95
CA ALA A 88 1.71 1.21 17.07
C ALA A 88 0.24 1.39 17.50
N PHE A 89 -0.65 0.58 16.97
CA PHE A 89 -2.08 0.57 17.29
C PHE A 89 -2.50 -0.84 17.63
N PRO A 90 -2.52 -1.22 18.93
CA PRO A 90 -2.90 -2.58 19.35
C PRO A 90 -4.35 -2.92 19.04
N GLU A 91 -5.24 -1.92 19.08
CA GLU A 91 -6.69 -2.08 18.92
C GLU A 91 -7.33 -0.81 18.33
N GLY A 92 -8.58 -0.95 17.89
CA GLY A 92 -9.41 0.17 17.44
C GLY A 92 -9.35 0.47 15.94
N GLU A 93 -10.05 1.53 15.55
CA GLU A 93 -10.23 1.90 14.13
C GLU A 93 -8.91 2.32 13.46
N MET A 94 -8.02 2.99 14.22
CA MET A 94 -6.73 3.40 13.71
C MET A 94 -5.84 2.23 13.30
N LEU A 95 -5.97 1.06 13.96
CA LEU A 95 -5.32 -0.16 13.53
C LEU A 95 -5.80 -0.58 12.14
N VAL A 96 -7.12 -0.64 11.94
CA VAL A 96 -7.71 -1.06 10.65
C VAL A 96 -7.33 -0.11 9.53
N ILE A 97 -7.41 1.21 9.77
CA ILE A 97 -7.03 2.24 8.80
C ILE A 97 -5.55 2.14 8.45
N SER A 98 -4.68 1.95 9.44
CA SER A 98 -3.24 1.86 9.24
C SER A 98 -2.83 0.56 8.52
N ILE A 99 -3.50 -0.57 8.81
CA ILE A 99 -3.31 -1.81 8.04
C ILE A 99 -3.77 -1.60 6.60
N ALA A 100 -4.93 -0.99 6.37
CA ALA A 100 -5.41 -0.68 5.02
C ALA A 100 -4.43 0.23 4.25
N ALA A 101 -3.86 1.23 4.93
CA ALA A 101 -2.84 2.11 4.37
C ALA A 101 -1.55 1.34 4.00
N CYS A 102 -1.10 0.44 4.87
CA CYS A 102 0.04 -0.43 4.60
C CYS A 102 -0.20 -1.32 3.38
N LEU A 103 -1.35 -2.00 3.33
CA LEU A 103 -1.69 -2.93 2.25
C LEU A 103 -1.82 -2.20 0.90
N SER A 104 -2.58 -1.11 0.86
CA SER A 104 -2.80 -0.34 -0.37
C SER A 104 -1.51 0.31 -0.86
N GLY A 105 -0.69 0.85 0.05
CA GLY A 105 0.60 1.44 -0.30
C GLY A 105 1.57 0.41 -0.86
N ALA A 106 1.68 -0.75 -0.22
CA ALA A 106 2.57 -1.80 -0.67
C ALA A 106 2.15 -2.39 -2.03
N VAL A 107 0.84 -2.60 -2.25
CA VAL A 107 0.33 -3.04 -3.56
C VAL A 107 0.60 -1.99 -4.63
N CYS A 108 0.38 -0.72 -4.34
CA CYS A 108 0.65 0.36 -5.29
C CYS A 108 2.13 0.44 -5.67
N GLY A 109 3.04 0.37 -4.69
CA GLY A 109 4.48 0.41 -4.91
C GLY A 109 4.98 -0.78 -5.72
N ASP A 110 4.54 -1.97 -5.38
CA ASP A 110 4.84 -3.21 -6.09
C ASP A 110 4.36 -3.13 -7.55
N HIS A 111 3.09 -2.75 -7.74
CA HIS A 111 2.46 -2.67 -9.06
C HIS A 111 3.18 -1.73 -10.03
N CYS A 112 3.76 -0.64 -9.58
CA CYS A 112 4.49 0.30 -10.43
C CYS A 112 6.02 0.09 -10.42
N SER A 113 6.53 -0.87 -9.67
CA SER A 113 7.96 -1.16 -9.63
C SER A 113 8.46 -1.85 -10.91
N PRO A 114 9.56 -1.38 -11.51
CA PRO A 114 10.14 -2.03 -12.68
C PRO A 114 10.81 -3.37 -12.35
N ILE A 115 11.08 -3.66 -11.10
CA ILE A 115 11.71 -4.92 -10.66
C ILE A 115 10.71 -5.91 -10.06
N SER A 116 9.41 -5.55 -10.04
CA SER A 116 8.35 -6.43 -9.56
C SER A 116 8.12 -7.60 -10.52
N ASP A 117 7.99 -8.79 -9.96
CA ASP A 117 7.64 -10.00 -10.70
C ASP A 117 6.26 -9.88 -11.36
N THR A 118 5.29 -9.22 -10.71
CA THR A 118 3.96 -8.98 -11.27
C THR A 118 4.02 -8.11 -12.52
N THR A 119 4.82 -7.04 -12.50
CA THR A 119 5.00 -6.13 -13.64
C THR A 119 5.77 -6.81 -14.78
N ILE A 120 6.80 -7.60 -14.45
CA ILE A 120 7.57 -8.38 -15.42
C ILE A 120 6.65 -9.42 -16.09
N MET A 121 5.89 -10.18 -15.32
CA MET A 121 4.98 -11.20 -15.84
C MET A 121 3.85 -10.59 -16.67
N ALA A 122 3.28 -9.46 -16.25
CA ALA A 122 2.24 -8.76 -17.01
C ALA A 122 2.75 -8.30 -18.38
N SER A 123 3.93 -7.70 -18.44
CA SER A 123 4.54 -7.25 -19.69
C SER A 123 4.89 -8.43 -20.62
N ALA A 124 5.41 -9.52 -20.07
CA ALA A 124 5.70 -10.74 -20.81
C ALA A 124 4.43 -11.39 -21.37
N GLY A 125 3.38 -11.51 -20.55
CA GLY A 125 2.09 -12.08 -20.97
C GLY A 125 1.39 -11.25 -22.04
N ALA A 126 1.55 -9.92 -21.98
CA ALA A 126 1.02 -8.99 -22.98
C ALA A 126 1.91 -8.88 -24.24
N HIS A 127 3.05 -9.57 -24.28
CA HIS A 127 4.05 -9.47 -25.36
C HIS A 127 4.48 -8.03 -25.69
N CYS A 128 4.60 -7.17 -24.66
CA CYS A 128 5.03 -5.79 -24.81
C CYS A 128 6.39 -5.55 -24.14
N SER A 129 7.05 -4.45 -24.54
CA SER A 129 8.31 -4.05 -23.91
C SER A 129 8.07 -3.73 -22.44
N HIS A 130 8.82 -4.37 -21.54
CA HIS A 130 8.74 -4.15 -20.11
C HIS A 130 8.93 -2.68 -19.72
N VAL A 131 9.92 -2.01 -20.28
CA VAL A 131 10.19 -0.58 -20.03
C VAL A 131 9.01 0.30 -20.46
N ASN A 132 8.42 0.00 -21.62
CA ASN A 132 7.24 0.72 -22.11
C ASN A 132 6.02 0.47 -21.18
N HIS A 133 5.83 -0.76 -20.73
CA HIS A 133 4.77 -1.09 -19.79
C HIS A 133 4.89 -0.27 -18.51
N VAL A 134 6.06 -0.28 -17.87
CA VAL A 134 6.34 0.50 -16.65
C VAL A 134 6.13 2.01 -16.89
N SER A 135 6.71 2.56 -17.96
CA SER A 135 6.65 4.00 -18.22
C SER A 135 5.24 4.51 -18.53
N THR A 136 4.40 3.69 -19.16
CA THR A 136 3.00 4.04 -19.44
C THR A 136 2.07 3.82 -18.24
N GLN A 137 2.38 2.89 -17.37
CA GLN A 137 1.62 2.59 -16.15
C GLN A 137 1.87 3.61 -15.02
N LEU A 138 3.11 4.08 -14.90
CA LEU A 138 3.56 4.93 -13.79
C LEU A 138 2.71 6.21 -13.59
N PRO A 139 2.32 6.98 -14.62
CA PRO A 139 1.47 8.14 -14.44
C PRO A 139 0.10 7.82 -13.82
N TYR A 140 -0.50 6.68 -14.17
CA TYR A 140 -1.77 6.23 -13.59
C TYR A 140 -1.59 5.83 -12.14
N ALA A 141 -0.55 5.06 -11.83
CA ALA A 141 -0.23 4.65 -10.47
C ALA A 141 0.05 5.86 -9.55
N ILE A 142 0.83 6.85 -10.01
CA ILE A 142 1.09 8.08 -9.26
C ILE A 142 -0.21 8.87 -9.03
N THR A 143 -1.11 8.93 -10.01
CA THR A 143 -2.39 9.61 -9.86
C THR A 143 -3.24 8.94 -8.79
N ALA A 144 -3.42 7.63 -8.86
CA ALA A 144 -4.17 6.86 -7.88
C ALA A 144 -3.54 6.94 -6.47
N ALA A 145 -2.21 6.82 -6.38
CA ALA A 145 -1.48 6.96 -5.11
C ALA A 145 -1.66 8.35 -4.49
N SER A 146 -1.65 9.41 -5.31
CA SER A 146 -1.87 10.79 -4.84
C SER A 146 -3.29 10.96 -4.30
N CYS A 147 -4.30 10.42 -4.98
CA CYS A 147 -5.69 10.42 -4.50
C CYS A 147 -5.82 9.63 -3.19
N ALA A 148 -5.24 8.45 -3.11
CA ALA A 148 -5.24 7.64 -1.88
C ALA A 148 -4.56 8.36 -0.71
N ALA A 149 -3.40 8.99 -0.93
CA ALA A 149 -2.71 9.78 0.10
C ALA A 149 -3.60 10.91 0.63
N VAL A 150 -4.26 11.65 -0.26
CA VAL A 150 -5.23 12.71 0.14
C VAL A 150 -6.38 12.12 0.95
N CYS A 151 -6.92 10.97 0.53
CA CYS A 151 -7.99 10.30 1.28
C CYS A 151 -7.53 9.85 2.67
N TYR A 152 -6.28 9.36 2.84
CA TYR A 152 -5.74 9.03 4.16
C TYR A 152 -5.53 10.27 5.04
N VAL A 153 -5.13 11.41 4.47
CA VAL A 153 -5.11 12.69 5.21
C VAL A 153 -6.49 13.08 5.68
N ILE A 154 -7.50 13.04 4.79
CA ILE A 154 -8.89 13.37 5.14
C ILE A 154 -9.40 12.42 6.23
N THR A 155 -9.11 11.12 6.12
CA THR A 155 -9.49 10.13 7.13
C THR A 155 -8.82 10.40 8.47
N GLY A 156 -7.52 10.74 8.49
CA GLY A 156 -6.82 11.11 9.71
C GLY A 156 -7.42 12.36 10.38
N ILE A 157 -7.73 13.40 9.59
CA ILE A 157 -8.38 14.61 10.09
C ILE A 157 -9.78 14.27 10.62
N ALA A 158 -10.57 13.48 9.89
CA ALA A 158 -11.90 13.07 10.32
C ALA A 158 -11.87 12.34 11.66
N GLN A 159 -10.92 11.42 11.85
CA GLN A 159 -10.71 10.69 13.11
C GLN A 159 -10.33 11.64 14.27
N ALA A 160 -9.52 12.66 14.00
CA ALA A 160 -9.15 13.67 15.01
C ALA A 160 -10.35 14.47 15.52
N PHE A 161 -11.33 14.76 14.66
CA PHE A 161 -12.52 15.55 15.03
C PHE A 161 -13.70 14.70 15.53
N LEU A 162 -13.91 13.52 14.96
CA LEU A 162 -15.07 12.66 15.27
C LEU A 162 -14.79 11.68 16.43
N GLY A 163 -13.51 11.51 16.79
CA GLY A 163 -13.08 10.55 17.82
C GLY A 163 -13.28 9.10 17.36
N ALA A 164 -12.91 8.16 18.24
CA ALA A 164 -12.95 6.72 17.99
C ALA A 164 -14.35 6.11 17.89
N ASN A 165 -15.40 6.92 17.85
CA ASN A 165 -16.79 6.49 17.70
C ASN A 165 -17.22 6.40 16.24
N GLY A 166 -16.32 6.02 15.34
CA GLY A 166 -16.60 5.83 13.93
C GLY A 166 -17.74 4.83 13.73
N SER A 167 -18.95 5.34 13.55
CA SER A 167 -20.05 4.48 13.16
C SER A 167 -19.85 3.99 11.71
N LEU A 168 -20.49 2.87 11.36
CA LEU A 168 -20.57 2.41 9.96
C LEU A 168 -20.92 3.56 9.00
N PHE A 169 -21.71 4.50 9.46
CA PHE A 169 -22.13 5.72 8.73
C PHE A 169 -20.93 6.63 8.40
N THR A 170 -20.01 6.85 9.34
CA THR A 170 -18.78 7.63 9.10
C THR A 170 -17.89 6.97 8.05
N SER A 171 -17.73 5.66 8.13
CA SER A 171 -16.94 4.88 7.15
C SER A 171 -17.55 4.95 5.75
N LEU A 172 -18.90 4.92 5.63
CA LEU A 172 -19.59 5.06 4.36
C LEU A 172 -19.45 6.48 3.78
N ILE A 173 -19.48 7.51 4.61
CA ILE A 173 -19.23 8.89 4.18
C ILE A 173 -17.80 9.04 3.67
N LEU A 174 -16.79 8.52 4.38
CA LEU A 174 -15.41 8.59 3.95
C LEU A 174 -15.18 7.84 2.64
N LEU A 175 -15.84 6.70 2.44
CA LEU A 175 -15.82 5.97 1.17
C LEU A 175 -16.43 6.81 0.04
N ALA A 176 -17.57 7.44 0.26
CA ALA A 176 -18.21 8.30 -0.73
C ALA A 176 -17.35 9.51 -1.09
N VAL A 177 -16.68 10.11 -0.10
CA VAL A 177 -15.70 11.21 -0.30
C VAL A 177 -14.51 10.72 -1.14
N ALA A 178 -13.97 9.55 -0.84
CA ALA A 178 -12.84 8.98 -1.60
C ALA A 178 -13.22 8.76 -3.07
N ILE A 179 -14.39 8.17 -3.34
CA ILE A 179 -14.91 7.99 -4.70
C ILE A 179 -15.11 9.35 -5.40
N ALA A 180 -15.64 10.33 -4.71
CA ALA A 180 -15.85 11.67 -5.27
C ALA A 180 -14.52 12.34 -5.64
N VAL A 181 -13.49 12.25 -4.79
CA VAL A 181 -12.15 12.77 -5.06
C VAL A 181 -11.58 12.14 -6.33
N GLU A 182 -11.63 10.80 -6.44
CA GLU A 182 -11.14 10.07 -7.61
C GLU A 182 -11.86 10.49 -8.89
N LEU A 183 -13.19 10.56 -8.87
CA LEU A 183 -13.99 10.98 -10.03
C LEU A 183 -13.70 12.42 -10.45
N VAL A 184 -13.48 13.33 -9.51
CA VAL A 184 -13.10 14.73 -9.80
C VAL A 184 -11.74 14.77 -10.48
N VAL A 185 -10.75 14.07 -9.95
CA VAL A 185 -9.39 14.02 -10.54
C VAL A 185 -9.42 13.44 -11.95
N LEU A 186 -10.11 12.31 -12.16
CA LEU A 186 -10.26 11.70 -13.49
C LEU A 186 -10.97 12.62 -14.47
N SER A 187 -12.02 13.35 -14.02
CA SER A 187 -12.73 14.32 -14.84
C SER A 187 -11.83 15.48 -15.26
N VAL A 188 -11.02 16.00 -14.35
CA VAL A 188 -10.04 17.08 -14.65
C VAL A 188 -8.99 16.61 -15.64
N ILE A 189 -8.46 15.40 -15.46
CA ILE A 189 -7.47 14.81 -16.39
C ILE A 189 -8.10 14.65 -17.77
N ARG A 190 -9.31 14.10 -17.87
CA ARG A 190 -10.03 13.91 -19.13
C ARG A 190 -10.22 15.25 -19.88
N VAL A 191 -10.67 16.30 -19.17
CA VAL A 191 -10.87 17.61 -19.77
C VAL A 191 -9.56 18.22 -20.28
N ARG A 192 -8.46 18.06 -19.52
CA ARG A 192 -7.14 18.56 -19.93
C ARG A 192 -6.59 17.80 -21.14
N THR A 193 -6.77 16.48 -21.19
CA THR A 193 -6.31 15.64 -22.31
C THR A 193 -7.07 15.98 -23.58
N ASN A 194 -8.40 16.13 -23.50
CA ASN A 194 -9.22 16.50 -24.66
C ASN A 194 -8.86 17.91 -25.21
N LYS A 195 -8.54 18.87 -24.32
CA LYS A 195 -8.08 20.20 -24.75
C LYS A 195 -6.72 20.18 -25.44
N LYS A 196 -5.83 19.22 -25.10
CA LYS A 196 -4.53 19.05 -25.78
C LYS A 196 -4.68 18.35 -27.11
N ALA A 197 -5.62 17.43 -27.27
CA ALA A 197 -5.90 16.74 -28.51
C ALA A 197 -6.62 17.61 -29.55
N ALA A 198 -7.26 18.71 -29.12
CA ALA A 198 -7.98 19.66 -29.97
C ALA A 198 -7.11 20.86 -30.45
N LYS A 199 -5.84 20.90 -30.07
CA LYS A 199 -4.82 21.85 -30.55
C LYS A 199 -3.83 21.14 -31.43
#